data_471e6b72299bde58a5ad872f941a02ab
#
_entry.id   471e6b72299bde58a5ad872f941a02ab
#
_cell.length_a   1.000
_cell.length_b   1.000
_cell.length_c   1.000
_cell.angle_alpha   90.00
_cell.angle_beta   90.00
_cell.angle_gamma   90.00
#
_symmetry.space_group_name_H-M   'P 1'
#
loop_
_entity.id
_entity.type
_entity.pdbx_description
1 polymer ?
#
loop_
_entity_poly.entity_id
_entity_poly.type
_entity_poly.pdbx_seq_one_letter_code
_entity_poly.pdbx_strand_id
1 'polypeptide(L)'
;MKKIADNLIWIIGQGGLLGSALSQQLSLQTTPWTLWSQPLKFDWKNNFTLINQFKHSLAEFEKATASFQGWTILWCAGAGVIGSKENALNQETQNFSSFLALLDEFFTTNSKKGTFFLASSAGGIWAGTKSFPITEFSSPFPISEYGHQKLAQEDALKELAQRHPNLQILIGRISNLYGPGQNLEKPQGLLSQLCRSALLQVPMNVFVSLNTTRDYIHTADAAEMILRSLKQIGEKHSSQNCTTKIICSEEECSISQILSYLKHLTSHPPLISHPENLIASQQPKELIFRSECLVSSFKCRPLFEGLNELLCAQEKQLQLGALPFPQAV
;
A
#
# COMPACT_ATOMS: atom_id res chain seq x y z
N MET A 1 18.81 -22.42 24.40
CA MET A 1 17.88 -22.81 23.32
C MET A 1 17.70 -21.61 22.40
N LYS A 2 18.09 -21.69 21.12
CA LYS A 2 17.79 -20.64 20.13
C LYS A 2 16.26 -20.58 20.00
N LYS A 3 15.65 -19.41 20.29
CA LYS A 3 14.25 -19.16 20.01
C LYS A 3 14.09 -19.32 18.48
N ILE A 4 13.38 -20.35 18.04
CA ILE A 4 13.03 -20.53 16.63
C ILE A 4 12.18 -19.33 16.27
N ALA A 5 12.58 -18.56 15.26
CA ALA A 5 11.76 -17.47 14.74
C ALA A 5 10.44 -18.07 14.22
N ASP A 6 9.30 -17.52 14.64
CA ASP A 6 8.02 -18.19 14.42
C ASP A 6 7.61 -18.20 12.95
N ASN A 7 7.96 -17.16 12.16
CA ASN A 7 7.57 -17.02 10.75
C ASN A 7 8.67 -16.42 9.88
N LEU A 8 8.78 -16.93 8.65
CA LEU A 8 9.58 -16.32 7.58
C LEU A 8 8.69 -15.35 6.77
N ILE A 9 9.12 -14.10 6.61
CA ILE A 9 8.38 -13.08 5.83
C ILE A 9 9.07 -12.79 4.51
N TRP A 10 8.30 -12.78 3.43
CA TRP A 10 8.72 -12.31 2.12
C TRP A 10 7.90 -11.09 1.68
N ILE A 11 8.57 -9.97 1.37
CA ILE A 11 7.93 -8.75 0.85
C ILE A 11 8.16 -8.68 -0.66
N ILE A 12 7.10 -8.88 -1.44
CA ILE A 12 7.11 -8.69 -2.89
C ILE A 12 6.76 -7.21 -3.16
N GLY A 13 7.68 -6.49 -3.81
CA GLY A 13 7.58 -5.03 -3.95
C GLY A 13 8.27 -4.25 -2.83
N GLN A 14 9.31 -4.82 -2.21
CA GLN A 14 10.09 -4.22 -1.12
C GLN A 14 10.67 -2.83 -1.45
N GLY A 15 10.98 -2.54 -2.73
CA GLY A 15 11.47 -1.23 -3.18
C GLY A 15 10.39 -0.15 -3.35
N GLY A 16 9.11 -0.49 -3.16
CA GLY A 16 7.99 0.47 -3.20
C GLY A 16 7.79 1.19 -1.87
N LEU A 17 6.93 2.22 -1.88
CA LEU A 17 6.67 3.07 -0.71
C LEU A 17 6.21 2.28 0.52
N LEU A 18 5.23 1.38 0.36
CA LEU A 18 4.76 0.51 1.45
C LEU A 18 5.76 -0.58 1.79
N GLY A 19 6.33 -1.25 0.78
CA GLY A 19 7.24 -2.38 0.99
C GLY A 19 8.51 -1.97 1.73
N SER A 20 9.06 -0.78 1.45
CA SER A 20 10.22 -0.24 2.17
C SER A 20 9.88 0.10 3.63
N ALA A 21 8.70 0.68 3.89
CA ALA A 21 8.25 0.99 5.25
C ALA A 21 8.05 -0.30 6.07
N LEU A 22 7.45 -1.34 5.50
CA LEU A 22 7.31 -2.65 6.14
C LEU A 22 8.68 -3.29 6.45
N SER A 23 9.62 -3.22 5.50
CA SER A 23 10.98 -3.72 5.69
C SER A 23 11.70 -2.99 6.82
N GLN A 24 11.55 -1.66 6.90
CA GLN A 24 12.12 -0.84 7.96
C GLN A 24 11.49 -1.19 9.32
N GLN A 25 10.18 -1.29 9.42
CA GLN A 25 9.49 -1.65 10.66
C GLN A 25 9.92 -3.04 11.17
N LEU A 26 10.04 -4.02 10.28
CA LEU A 26 10.52 -5.36 10.65
C LEU A 26 11.97 -5.34 11.17
N SER A 27 12.82 -4.42 10.71
CA SER A 27 14.20 -4.28 11.18
C SER A 27 14.30 -3.59 12.55
N LEU A 28 13.34 -2.73 12.90
CA LEU A 28 13.33 -1.97 14.15
C LEU A 28 12.73 -2.74 15.33
N GLN A 29 11.87 -3.71 15.05
CA GLN A 29 11.16 -4.45 16.09
C GLN A 29 11.85 -5.78 16.38
N THR A 30 11.92 -6.16 17.67
CA THR A 30 12.18 -7.56 18.08
C THR A 30 10.92 -8.40 17.80
N THR A 31 10.71 -8.70 16.53
CA THR A 31 9.54 -9.47 16.10
C THR A 31 9.87 -10.97 16.02
N PRO A 32 8.88 -11.86 16.14
CA PRO A 32 9.07 -13.29 15.88
C PRO A 32 9.27 -13.59 14.39
N TRP A 33 9.36 -12.57 13.55
CA TRP A 33 9.45 -12.69 12.10
C TRP A 33 10.89 -12.48 11.61
N THR A 34 11.28 -13.28 10.65
CA THR A 34 12.55 -13.13 9.92
C THR A 34 12.26 -12.70 8.49
N LEU A 35 12.81 -11.56 8.09
CA LEU A 35 12.66 -11.09 6.70
C LEU A 35 13.51 -11.96 5.77
N TRP A 36 12.87 -12.57 4.77
CA TRP A 36 13.54 -13.30 3.73
C TRP A 36 14.09 -12.37 2.66
N SER A 37 15.38 -12.56 2.34
CA SER A 37 16.04 -11.79 1.31
C SER A 37 15.78 -12.43 -0.05
N GLN A 38 14.99 -11.78 -0.88
CA GLN A 38 14.67 -12.25 -2.24
C GLN A 38 15.94 -12.27 -3.10
N PRO A 39 16.28 -13.43 -3.71
CA PRO A 39 17.53 -13.58 -4.43
C PRO A 39 17.57 -12.84 -5.78
N LEU A 40 16.43 -12.58 -6.38
CA LEU A 40 16.31 -12.01 -7.71
C LEU A 40 15.49 -10.70 -7.72
N LYS A 41 15.92 -9.72 -8.48
CA LYS A 41 15.09 -8.56 -8.82
C LYS A 41 14.14 -8.95 -9.96
N PHE A 42 12.84 -8.74 -9.76
CA PHE A 42 11.82 -9.09 -10.74
C PHE A 42 11.79 -8.14 -11.94
N ASP A 43 11.69 -8.72 -13.13
CA ASP A 43 11.46 -7.99 -14.38
C ASP A 43 9.94 -7.91 -14.65
N TRP A 44 9.31 -6.89 -14.09
CA TRP A 44 7.86 -6.66 -14.20
C TRP A 44 7.37 -6.38 -15.62
N LYS A 45 8.25 -6.14 -16.58
CA LYS A 45 7.91 -5.79 -17.96
C LYS A 45 7.88 -7.01 -18.88
N ASN A 46 8.62 -8.06 -18.54
CA ASN A 46 8.72 -9.27 -19.33
C ASN A 46 8.04 -10.44 -18.62
N ASN A 47 6.83 -10.78 -19.05
CA ASN A 47 6.00 -11.80 -18.41
C ASN A 47 6.68 -13.18 -18.33
N PHE A 48 7.34 -13.62 -19.40
CA PHE A 48 8.04 -14.91 -19.43
C PHE A 48 9.18 -14.96 -18.41
N THR A 49 10.02 -13.93 -18.38
CA THR A 49 11.11 -13.79 -17.42
C THR A 49 10.55 -13.73 -15.99
N LEU A 50 9.50 -12.94 -15.76
CA LEU A 50 8.86 -12.77 -14.47
C LEU A 50 8.31 -14.07 -13.89
N ILE A 51 7.60 -14.88 -14.70
CA ILE A 51 7.06 -16.17 -14.27
C ILE A 51 8.20 -17.12 -13.84
N ASN A 52 9.29 -17.19 -14.60
CA ASN A 52 10.45 -18.01 -14.23
C ASN A 52 11.13 -17.50 -12.94
N GLN A 53 11.21 -16.18 -12.75
CA GLN A 53 11.72 -15.58 -11.53
C GLN A 53 10.81 -15.88 -10.32
N PHE A 54 9.48 -15.86 -10.49
CA PHE A 54 8.52 -16.26 -9.47
C PHE A 54 8.69 -17.72 -9.08
N LYS A 55 8.77 -18.64 -10.06
CA LYS A 55 9.00 -20.07 -9.82
C LYS A 55 10.28 -20.31 -9.01
N HIS A 56 11.37 -19.70 -9.45
CA HIS A 56 12.64 -19.82 -8.75
C HIS A 56 12.58 -19.28 -7.32
N SER A 57 12.02 -18.07 -7.15
CA SER A 57 11.92 -17.43 -5.83
C SER A 57 11.00 -18.19 -4.88
N LEU A 58 9.87 -18.75 -5.37
CA LEU A 58 8.98 -19.59 -4.57
C LEU A 58 9.68 -20.86 -4.11
N ALA A 59 10.43 -21.55 -5.00
CA ALA A 59 11.18 -22.75 -4.64
C ALA A 59 12.27 -22.47 -3.57
N GLU A 60 12.98 -21.35 -3.68
CA GLU A 60 13.98 -20.96 -2.68
C GLU A 60 13.31 -20.53 -1.36
N PHE A 61 12.18 -19.84 -1.43
CA PHE A 61 11.41 -19.47 -0.24
C PHE A 61 10.87 -20.73 0.47
N GLU A 62 10.36 -21.70 -0.26
CA GLU A 62 9.91 -22.98 0.27
C GLU A 62 11.00 -23.69 1.07
N LYS A 63 12.19 -23.82 0.49
CA LYS A 63 13.35 -24.40 1.18
C LYS A 63 13.69 -23.63 2.46
N ALA A 64 13.65 -22.30 2.39
CA ALA A 64 13.93 -21.45 3.54
C ALA A 64 12.88 -21.61 4.65
N THR A 65 11.60 -21.84 4.31
CA THR A 65 10.53 -22.04 5.30
C THR A 65 10.71 -23.32 6.14
N ALA A 66 11.55 -24.27 5.72
CA ALA A 66 11.75 -25.53 6.43
C ALA A 66 12.15 -25.33 7.91
N SER A 67 12.90 -24.27 8.21
CA SER A 67 13.39 -23.93 9.56
C SER A 67 12.42 -23.06 10.38
N PHE A 68 11.22 -22.78 9.88
CA PHE A 68 10.23 -21.91 10.51
C PHE A 68 8.91 -22.66 10.77
N GLN A 69 8.10 -22.14 11.71
CA GLN A 69 6.79 -22.73 12.02
C GLN A 69 5.75 -22.39 10.95
N GLY A 70 5.88 -21.23 10.32
CA GLY A 70 4.99 -20.75 9.26
C GLY A 70 5.69 -19.75 8.35
N TRP A 71 4.94 -19.23 7.39
CA TRP A 71 5.43 -18.24 6.45
C TRP A 71 4.38 -17.13 6.21
N THR A 72 4.88 -15.99 5.77
CA THR A 72 4.05 -14.83 5.42
C THR A 72 4.55 -14.21 4.12
N ILE A 73 3.68 -14.01 3.15
CA ILE A 73 3.97 -13.26 1.92
C ILE A 73 3.21 -11.95 1.97
N LEU A 74 3.91 -10.83 1.78
CA LEU A 74 3.34 -9.49 1.70
C LEU A 74 3.41 -9.01 0.25
N TRP A 75 2.28 -9.00 -0.45
CA TRP A 75 2.20 -8.48 -1.80
C TRP A 75 1.97 -6.97 -1.76
N CYS A 76 3.06 -6.22 -1.88
CA CYS A 76 3.10 -4.76 -1.94
C CYS A 76 3.47 -4.26 -3.35
N ALA A 77 3.59 -5.16 -4.32
CA ALA A 77 3.87 -4.81 -5.69
C ALA A 77 2.62 -4.25 -6.38
N GLY A 78 2.80 -3.17 -7.09
CA GLY A 78 1.78 -2.48 -7.87
C GLY A 78 2.23 -1.06 -8.15
N ALA A 79 2.12 -0.65 -9.41
CA ALA A 79 2.46 0.70 -9.85
C ALA A 79 1.22 1.46 -10.36
N GLY A 80 0.09 0.75 -10.49
CA GLY A 80 -1.17 1.30 -10.97
C GLY A 80 -1.80 2.26 -9.96
N VAL A 81 -2.48 3.26 -10.51
CA VAL A 81 -3.24 4.27 -9.77
C VAL A 81 -4.45 4.69 -10.57
N ILE A 82 -5.33 5.49 -9.95
CA ILE A 82 -6.43 6.16 -10.66
C ILE A 82 -5.83 6.99 -11.80
N GLY A 83 -6.27 6.73 -13.05
CA GLY A 83 -5.73 7.38 -14.26
C GLY A 83 -4.58 6.63 -14.95
N SER A 84 -4.14 5.50 -14.42
CA SER A 84 -3.21 4.61 -15.16
C SER A 84 -3.86 4.07 -16.43
N LYS A 85 -3.04 3.81 -17.45
CA LYS A 85 -3.51 3.20 -18.70
C LYS A 85 -3.99 1.77 -18.43
N GLU A 86 -5.09 1.38 -19.05
CA GLU A 86 -5.73 0.08 -18.91
C GLU A 86 -4.75 -1.09 -19.14
N ASN A 87 -3.95 -1.04 -20.18
CA ASN A 87 -2.96 -2.09 -20.46
C ASN A 87 -1.96 -2.30 -19.32
N ALA A 88 -1.56 -1.23 -18.62
CA ALA A 88 -0.65 -1.34 -17.49
C ALA A 88 -1.33 -1.97 -16.26
N LEU A 89 -2.60 -1.65 -16.04
CA LEU A 89 -3.42 -2.24 -14.97
C LEU A 89 -3.70 -3.72 -15.24
N ASN A 90 -4.04 -4.07 -16.48
CA ASN A 90 -4.26 -5.45 -16.90
C ASN A 90 -2.98 -6.29 -16.73
N GLN A 91 -1.82 -5.75 -17.10
CA GLN A 91 -0.54 -6.43 -16.90
C GLN A 91 -0.25 -6.66 -15.40
N GLU A 92 -0.55 -5.68 -14.53
CA GLU A 92 -0.38 -5.83 -13.08
C GLU A 92 -1.25 -6.97 -12.54
N THR A 93 -2.52 -7.01 -12.96
CA THR A 93 -3.44 -8.07 -12.54
C THR A 93 -3.05 -9.44 -13.10
N GLN A 94 -2.57 -9.53 -14.34
CA GLN A 94 -2.04 -10.77 -14.91
C GLN A 94 -0.80 -11.26 -14.17
N ASN A 95 0.12 -10.38 -13.82
CA ASN A 95 1.31 -10.72 -13.04
C ASN A 95 0.92 -11.28 -11.66
N PHE A 96 -0.07 -10.68 -11.01
CA PHE A 96 -0.60 -11.16 -9.73
C PHE A 96 -1.27 -12.52 -9.88
N SER A 97 -2.13 -12.72 -10.87
CA SER A 97 -2.79 -13.99 -11.13
C SER A 97 -1.79 -15.11 -11.46
N SER A 98 -0.73 -14.80 -12.22
CA SER A 98 0.36 -15.74 -12.49
C SER A 98 1.09 -16.17 -11.21
N PHE A 99 1.33 -15.23 -10.29
CA PHE A 99 1.90 -15.55 -8.99
C PHE A 99 0.97 -16.42 -8.15
N LEU A 100 -0.34 -16.12 -8.12
CA LEU A 100 -1.31 -16.93 -7.39
C LEU A 100 -1.42 -18.35 -7.92
N ALA A 101 -1.34 -18.56 -9.24
CA ALA A 101 -1.32 -19.90 -9.83
C ALA A 101 -0.11 -20.72 -9.37
N LEU A 102 1.07 -20.10 -9.30
CA LEU A 102 2.26 -20.75 -8.77
C LEU A 102 2.18 -20.99 -7.26
N LEU A 103 1.53 -20.11 -6.53
CA LEU A 103 1.29 -20.27 -5.10
C LEU A 103 0.28 -21.40 -4.83
N ASP A 104 -0.70 -21.61 -5.71
CA ASP A 104 -1.63 -22.74 -5.67
C ASP A 104 -0.87 -24.08 -5.78
N GLU A 105 0.06 -24.18 -6.74
CA GLU A 105 0.97 -25.34 -6.88
C GLU A 105 1.84 -25.55 -5.64
N PHE A 106 2.37 -24.47 -5.05
CA PHE A 106 3.17 -24.50 -3.82
C PHE A 106 2.41 -25.16 -2.64
N PHE A 107 1.10 -24.97 -2.52
CA PHE A 107 0.31 -25.60 -1.45
C PHE A 107 0.15 -27.11 -1.63
N THR A 108 0.37 -27.66 -2.80
CA THR A 108 0.34 -29.11 -3.00
C THR A 108 1.49 -29.83 -2.30
N THR A 109 2.61 -29.13 -2.09
CA THR A 109 3.83 -29.66 -1.47
C THR A 109 4.04 -29.14 -0.05
N ASN A 110 3.49 -27.98 0.29
CA ASN A 110 3.72 -27.31 1.57
C ASN A 110 2.46 -27.30 2.44
N SER A 111 2.48 -28.10 3.52
CA SER A 111 1.37 -28.20 4.49
C SER A 111 1.43 -27.17 5.62
N LYS A 112 2.47 -26.32 5.68
CA LYS A 112 2.65 -25.33 6.75
C LYS A 112 1.58 -24.23 6.68
N LYS A 113 1.23 -23.69 7.84
CA LYS A 113 0.38 -22.51 7.90
C LYS A 113 1.03 -21.33 7.20
N GLY A 114 0.30 -20.70 6.32
CA GLY A 114 0.74 -19.53 5.59
C GLY A 114 -0.18 -18.33 5.80
N THR A 115 0.40 -17.15 5.68
CA THR A 115 -0.35 -15.90 5.67
C THR A 115 -0.02 -15.11 4.42
N PHE A 116 -1.04 -14.60 3.74
CA PHE A 116 -0.87 -13.73 2.58
C PHE A 116 -1.51 -12.37 2.85
N PHE A 117 -0.73 -11.31 2.70
CA PHE A 117 -1.22 -9.94 2.72
C PHE A 117 -1.27 -9.38 1.30
N LEU A 118 -2.40 -8.79 0.93
CA LEU A 118 -2.58 -8.05 -0.31
C LEU A 118 -2.74 -6.56 -0.03
N ALA A 119 -1.85 -5.73 -0.58
CA ALA A 119 -2.03 -4.29 -0.60
C ALA A 119 -3.08 -3.90 -1.66
N SER A 120 -4.29 -3.62 -1.18
CA SER A 120 -5.43 -3.14 -1.96
C SER A 120 -5.66 -1.64 -1.74
N SER A 121 -6.74 -1.07 -2.26
CA SER A 121 -7.00 0.37 -2.25
C SER A 121 -8.39 0.70 -1.76
N ALA A 122 -8.49 1.44 -0.65
CA ALA A 122 -9.77 1.95 -0.17
C ALA A 122 -10.38 2.96 -1.16
N GLY A 123 -9.58 3.94 -1.58
CA GLY A 123 -10.04 4.99 -2.49
C GLY A 123 -10.43 4.47 -3.88
N GLY A 124 -9.77 3.41 -4.40
CA GLY A 124 -10.13 2.80 -5.66
C GLY A 124 -11.45 2.01 -5.59
N ILE A 125 -11.61 1.23 -4.53
CA ILE A 125 -12.74 0.31 -4.39
C ILE A 125 -14.04 1.01 -4.01
N TRP A 126 -13.97 2.08 -3.21
CA TRP A 126 -15.16 2.78 -2.73
C TRP A 126 -15.36 4.18 -3.35
N ALA A 127 -14.70 4.46 -4.49
CA ALA A 127 -14.80 5.78 -5.14
C ALA A 127 -16.22 6.22 -5.50
N GLY A 128 -17.15 5.30 -5.76
CA GLY A 128 -18.55 5.58 -6.09
C GLY A 128 -19.50 5.61 -4.88
N THR A 129 -19.01 5.28 -3.67
CA THR A 129 -19.83 5.20 -2.46
C THR A 129 -20.34 6.59 -2.04
N LYS A 130 -21.61 6.68 -1.66
CA LYS A 130 -22.28 7.91 -1.21
C LYS A 130 -22.66 7.87 0.27
N SER A 131 -22.48 6.72 0.93
CA SER A 131 -22.81 6.54 2.35
C SER A 131 -21.53 6.58 3.18
N PHE A 132 -21.51 7.38 4.23
CA PHE A 132 -20.37 7.57 5.12
C PHE A 132 -20.77 7.35 6.59
N PRO A 133 -19.86 6.93 7.47
CA PRO A 133 -18.50 6.50 7.14
C PRO A 133 -18.49 5.17 6.35
N ILE A 134 -17.42 4.96 5.58
CA ILE A 134 -17.15 3.70 4.89
C ILE A 134 -16.41 2.78 5.87
N THR A 135 -16.92 1.56 6.03
CA THR A 135 -16.30 0.51 6.85
C THR A 135 -16.00 -0.72 6.01
N GLU A 136 -15.36 -1.73 6.59
CA GLU A 136 -15.10 -3.01 5.90
C GLU A 136 -16.38 -3.72 5.43
N PHE A 137 -17.52 -3.41 6.06
CA PHE A 137 -18.85 -3.96 5.72
C PHE A 137 -19.57 -3.18 4.63
N SER A 138 -19.05 -2.03 4.22
CA SER A 138 -19.60 -1.26 3.11
C SER A 138 -19.39 -1.99 1.79
N SER A 139 -20.43 -2.05 0.95
CA SER A 139 -20.35 -2.69 -0.37
C SER A 139 -19.33 -1.97 -1.26
N PRO A 140 -18.44 -2.69 -1.96
CA PRO A 140 -17.56 -2.10 -2.97
C PRO A 140 -18.36 -1.38 -4.07
N PHE A 141 -17.89 -0.21 -4.47
CA PHE A 141 -18.45 0.55 -5.59
C PHE A 141 -17.33 1.26 -6.38
N PRO A 142 -16.48 0.51 -7.11
CA PRO A 142 -15.44 1.09 -7.94
C PRO A 142 -16.05 1.82 -9.15
N ILE A 143 -15.47 2.97 -9.50
CA ILE A 143 -15.85 3.78 -10.67
C ILE A 143 -14.70 3.95 -11.67
N SER A 144 -13.54 3.41 -11.36
CA SER A 144 -12.35 3.46 -12.21
C SER A 144 -11.84 2.07 -12.53
N GLU A 145 -11.17 1.92 -13.67
CA GLU A 145 -10.52 0.67 -14.04
C GLU A 145 -9.56 0.18 -12.95
N TYR A 146 -8.79 1.10 -12.35
CA TYR A 146 -7.93 0.79 -11.21
C TYR A 146 -8.70 0.13 -10.04
N GLY A 147 -9.85 0.67 -9.69
CA GLY A 147 -10.69 0.12 -8.62
C GLY A 147 -11.24 -1.27 -8.96
N HIS A 148 -11.68 -1.47 -10.20
CA HIS A 148 -12.14 -2.78 -10.69
C HIS A 148 -11.02 -3.81 -10.67
N GLN A 149 -9.81 -3.45 -11.11
CA GLN A 149 -8.66 -4.35 -11.10
C GLN A 149 -8.23 -4.71 -9.67
N LYS A 150 -8.27 -3.76 -8.72
CA LYS A 150 -7.99 -4.08 -7.31
C LYS A 150 -9.03 -5.04 -6.73
N LEU A 151 -10.30 -4.85 -7.04
CA LEU A 151 -11.36 -5.77 -6.60
C LEU A 151 -11.17 -7.18 -7.20
N ALA A 152 -10.83 -7.27 -8.49
CA ALA A 152 -10.54 -8.54 -9.14
C ALA A 152 -9.34 -9.28 -8.51
N GLN A 153 -8.29 -8.55 -8.09
CA GLN A 153 -7.16 -9.13 -7.36
C GLN A 153 -7.60 -9.66 -5.98
N GLU A 154 -8.46 -8.94 -5.25
CA GLU A 154 -9.02 -9.41 -3.99
C GLU A 154 -9.83 -10.69 -4.17
N ASP A 155 -10.66 -10.77 -5.20
CA ASP A 155 -11.55 -11.92 -5.45
C ASP A 155 -10.74 -13.14 -5.85
N ALA A 156 -9.74 -13.01 -6.72
CA ALA A 156 -8.83 -14.11 -7.08
C ALA A 156 -8.10 -14.68 -5.83
N LEU A 157 -7.71 -13.81 -4.90
CA LEU A 157 -7.05 -14.24 -3.66
C LEU A 157 -8.05 -14.95 -2.70
N LYS A 158 -9.29 -14.48 -2.62
CA LYS A 158 -10.35 -15.14 -1.83
C LYS A 158 -10.66 -16.54 -2.36
N GLU A 159 -10.71 -16.70 -3.69
CA GLU A 159 -10.89 -18.00 -4.33
C GLU A 159 -9.74 -18.97 -4.00
N LEU A 160 -8.50 -18.48 -3.99
CA LEU A 160 -7.35 -19.28 -3.56
C LEU A 160 -7.51 -19.74 -2.10
N ALA A 161 -7.93 -18.85 -1.20
CA ALA A 161 -8.13 -19.17 0.21
C ALA A 161 -9.20 -20.25 0.43
N GLN A 162 -10.26 -20.27 -0.37
CA GLN A 162 -11.31 -21.30 -0.27
C GLN A 162 -10.77 -22.72 -0.57
N ARG A 163 -9.74 -22.82 -1.44
CA ARG A 163 -9.10 -24.09 -1.77
C ARG A 163 -8.08 -24.53 -0.74
N HIS A 164 -7.52 -23.59 0.03
CA HIS A 164 -6.42 -23.83 0.97
C HIS A 164 -6.78 -23.39 2.41
N PRO A 165 -7.38 -24.26 3.23
CA PRO A 165 -7.80 -23.91 4.60
C PRO A 165 -6.64 -23.47 5.52
N ASN A 166 -5.41 -23.87 5.21
CA ASN A 166 -4.20 -23.48 5.95
C ASN A 166 -3.66 -22.09 5.56
N LEU A 167 -4.25 -21.44 4.55
CA LEU A 167 -3.90 -20.09 4.12
C LEU A 167 -4.79 -19.07 4.82
N GLN A 168 -4.16 -18.18 5.59
CA GLN A 168 -4.82 -17.01 6.16
C GLN A 168 -4.58 -15.80 5.23
N ILE A 169 -5.62 -15.02 4.98
CA ILE A 169 -5.53 -13.84 4.13
C ILE A 169 -5.87 -12.58 4.89
N LEU A 170 -5.04 -11.55 4.70
CA LEU A 170 -5.31 -10.18 5.07
C LEU A 170 -5.34 -9.30 3.81
N ILE A 171 -6.50 -8.78 3.47
CA ILE A 171 -6.66 -7.77 2.43
C ILE A 171 -6.63 -6.40 3.10
N GLY A 172 -5.57 -5.63 2.86
CA GLY A 172 -5.43 -4.26 3.35
C GLY A 172 -5.92 -3.25 2.33
N ARG A 173 -7.13 -2.70 2.48
CA ARG A 173 -7.63 -1.58 1.69
C ARG A 173 -7.06 -0.29 2.26
N ILE A 174 -5.99 0.20 1.63
CA ILE A 174 -5.19 1.31 2.13
C ILE A 174 -5.78 2.63 1.65
N SER A 175 -5.88 3.63 2.53
CA SER A 175 -6.28 5.00 2.20
C SER A 175 -5.17 5.72 1.42
N ASN A 176 -5.09 7.05 1.43
CA ASN A 176 -4.03 7.75 0.69
C ASN A 176 -2.70 7.64 1.44
N LEU A 177 -1.88 6.72 0.97
CA LEU A 177 -0.56 6.46 1.55
C LEU A 177 0.41 7.60 1.21
N TYR A 178 1.12 8.11 2.22
CA TYR A 178 2.14 9.13 2.06
C TYR A 178 3.31 8.92 3.02
N GLY A 179 4.45 9.52 2.70
CA GLY A 179 5.63 9.49 3.56
C GLY A 179 6.94 9.60 2.80
N PRO A 180 8.07 9.60 3.50
CA PRO A 180 9.39 9.59 2.87
C PRO A 180 9.58 8.39 1.93
N GLY A 181 10.30 8.62 0.82
CA GLY A 181 10.56 7.56 -0.17
C GLY A 181 9.56 7.50 -1.33
N GLN A 182 8.58 8.41 -1.39
CA GLN A 182 7.69 8.53 -2.54
C GLN A 182 8.49 8.83 -3.81
N ASN A 183 8.24 8.07 -4.89
CA ASN A 183 8.83 8.38 -6.19
C ASN A 183 8.17 9.64 -6.79
N LEU A 184 8.90 10.75 -6.79
CA LEU A 184 8.43 12.05 -7.25
C LEU A 184 8.47 12.23 -8.78
N GLU A 185 9.05 11.31 -9.52
CA GLU A 185 8.98 11.29 -10.99
C GLU A 185 7.59 10.88 -11.49
N LYS A 186 6.81 10.21 -10.65
CA LYS A 186 5.42 9.88 -10.93
C LYS A 186 4.50 11.03 -10.50
N PRO A 187 3.40 11.30 -11.23
CA PRO A 187 2.45 12.38 -10.87
C PRO A 187 1.57 12.07 -9.66
N GLN A 188 1.94 11.09 -8.85
CA GLN A 188 1.20 10.60 -7.70
C GLN A 188 1.75 11.18 -6.39
N GLY A 189 0.94 11.06 -5.32
CA GLY A 189 1.34 11.46 -3.99
C GLY A 189 1.20 12.97 -3.79
N LEU A 190 -0.05 13.45 -3.74
CA LEU A 190 -0.38 14.88 -3.59
C LEU A 190 0.48 15.56 -2.52
N LEU A 191 0.59 14.96 -1.31
CA LEU A 191 1.34 15.55 -0.20
C LEU A 191 2.83 15.71 -0.54
N SER A 192 3.43 14.69 -1.15
CA SER A 192 4.84 14.72 -1.55
C SER A 192 5.10 15.74 -2.67
N GLN A 193 4.16 15.91 -3.59
CA GLN A 193 4.24 16.91 -4.64
C GLN A 193 4.06 18.33 -4.09
N LEU A 194 3.16 18.54 -3.12
CA LEU A 194 2.99 19.82 -2.44
C LEU A 194 4.24 20.21 -1.64
N CYS A 195 4.85 19.29 -0.90
CA CYS A 195 6.11 19.53 -0.20
C CYS A 195 7.22 19.92 -1.20
N ARG A 196 7.36 19.19 -2.30
CA ARG A 196 8.33 19.50 -3.35
C ARG A 196 8.09 20.87 -3.97
N SER A 197 6.83 21.23 -4.26
CA SER A 197 6.46 22.55 -4.78
C SER A 197 6.86 23.68 -3.81
N ALA A 198 6.63 23.47 -2.51
CA ALA A 198 7.03 24.43 -1.49
C ALA A 198 8.55 24.62 -1.43
N LEU A 199 9.33 23.53 -1.49
CA LEU A 199 10.79 23.58 -1.40
C LEU A 199 11.45 24.15 -2.66
N LEU A 200 10.97 23.77 -3.84
CA LEU A 200 11.57 24.19 -5.11
C LEU A 200 10.96 25.48 -5.67
N GLN A 201 9.85 25.96 -5.10
CA GLN A 201 9.04 27.07 -5.61
C GLN A 201 8.64 26.89 -7.09
N VAL A 202 8.29 25.66 -7.46
CA VAL A 202 7.82 25.31 -8.80
C VAL A 202 6.33 25.03 -8.75
N PRO A 203 5.51 25.65 -9.63
CA PRO A 203 4.06 25.43 -9.66
C PRO A 203 3.69 23.96 -9.90
N MET A 204 2.61 23.52 -9.26
CA MET A 204 2.01 22.21 -9.51
C MET A 204 0.50 22.33 -9.76
N ASN A 205 -0.04 21.39 -10.53
CA ASN A 205 -1.46 21.33 -10.81
C ASN A 205 -2.21 20.56 -9.74
N VAL A 206 -3.28 21.15 -9.23
CA VAL A 206 -4.28 20.47 -8.37
C VAL A 206 -5.60 20.42 -9.14
N PHE A 207 -5.97 19.23 -9.59
CA PHE A 207 -7.11 19.04 -10.50
C PHE A 207 -8.47 18.88 -9.80
N VAL A 208 -8.50 18.74 -8.49
CA VAL A 208 -9.71 18.61 -7.68
C VAL A 208 -9.94 19.85 -6.83
N SER A 209 -11.17 20.06 -6.35
CA SER A 209 -11.50 21.17 -5.46
C SER A 209 -10.64 21.15 -4.19
N LEU A 210 -10.25 22.33 -3.70
CA LEU A 210 -9.53 22.45 -2.41
C LEU A 210 -10.34 21.94 -1.21
N ASN A 211 -11.67 21.86 -1.36
CA ASN A 211 -12.56 21.27 -0.35
C ASN A 211 -12.66 19.74 -0.45
N THR A 212 -11.94 19.12 -1.39
CA THR A 212 -11.89 17.66 -1.48
C THR A 212 -11.24 17.10 -0.23
N THR A 213 -11.95 16.20 0.46
CA THR A 213 -11.54 15.61 1.74
C THR A 213 -11.13 14.15 1.55
N ARG A 214 -10.00 13.79 2.12
CA ARG A 214 -9.44 12.43 2.08
C ARG A 214 -8.84 12.06 3.43
N ASP A 215 -8.79 10.76 3.67
CA ASP A 215 -7.93 10.18 4.69
C ASP A 215 -6.52 9.98 4.13
N TYR A 216 -5.51 10.37 4.90
CA TYR A 216 -4.11 10.21 4.56
C TYR A 216 -3.40 9.44 5.67
N ILE A 217 -2.80 8.29 5.33
CA ILE A 217 -2.04 7.48 6.28
C ILE A 217 -0.54 7.52 5.98
N HIS A 218 0.26 7.76 7.01
CA HIS A 218 1.71 7.74 6.89
C HIS A 218 2.23 6.31 6.69
N THR A 219 3.25 6.14 5.87
CA THR A 219 3.82 4.82 5.52
C THR A 219 4.23 3.98 6.71
N ALA A 220 4.85 4.60 7.73
CA ALA A 220 5.26 3.89 8.92
C ALA A 220 4.06 3.43 9.77
N ASP A 221 2.98 4.23 9.82
CA ASP A 221 1.76 3.88 10.55
C ASP A 221 0.98 2.79 9.82
N ALA A 222 0.92 2.86 8.49
CA ALA A 222 0.33 1.79 7.67
C ALA A 222 1.10 0.47 7.87
N ALA A 223 2.43 0.51 7.85
CA ALA A 223 3.26 -0.66 8.09
C ALA A 223 3.03 -1.27 9.48
N GLU A 224 3.02 -0.44 10.53
CA GLU A 224 2.74 -0.88 11.91
C GLU A 224 1.34 -1.50 12.03
N MET A 225 0.32 -0.85 11.45
CA MET A 225 -1.05 -1.35 11.46
C MET A 225 -1.18 -2.70 10.75
N ILE A 226 -0.50 -2.88 9.61
CA ILE A 226 -0.48 -4.14 8.87
C ILE A 226 0.18 -5.24 9.70
N LEU A 227 1.36 -4.98 10.27
CA LEU A 227 2.07 -5.98 11.09
C LEU A 227 1.27 -6.41 12.33
N ARG A 228 0.62 -5.46 13.02
CA ARG A 228 -0.30 -5.76 14.13
C ARG A 228 -1.49 -6.61 13.69
N SER A 229 -2.06 -6.30 12.53
CA SER A 229 -3.20 -7.06 11.98
C SER A 229 -2.78 -8.49 11.60
N LEU A 230 -1.61 -8.67 10.99
CA LEU A 230 -1.04 -9.99 10.70
C LEU A 230 -0.83 -10.82 11.96
N LYS A 231 -0.36 -10.21 13.05
CA LYS A 231 -0.23 -10.89 14.33
C LYS A 231 -1.58 -11.32 14.88
N GLN A 232 -2.58 -10.43 14.86
CA GLN A 232 -3.92 -10.73 15.36
C GLN A 232 -4.60 -11.88 14.60
N ILE A 233 -4.50 -11.94 13.25
CA ILE A 233 -5.07 -13.05 12.47
C ILE A 233 -4.33 -14.36 12.71
N GLY A 234 -3.03 -14.33 12.94
CA GLY A 234 -2.23 -15.52 13.27
C GLY A 234 -2.60 -16.12 14.63
N GLU A 235 -3.05 -15.31 15.59
CA GLU A 235 -3.48 -15.73 16.93
C GLU A 235 -4.95 -16.17 16.98
N LYS A 236 -5.78 -15.73 16.04
CA LYS A 236 -7.21 -16.09 16.00
C LYS A 236 -7.42 -17.43 15.30
N HIS A 237 -8.04 -18.37 16.00
CA HIS A 237 -8.64 -19.56 15.40
C HIS A 237 -10.02 -19.21 14.83
N SER A 238 -10.04 -18.42 13.74
CA SER A 238 -11.30 -18.09 13.05
C SER A 238 -11.66 -19.18 12.04
N SER A 239 -12.96 -19.47 11.91
CA SER A 239 -13.47 -20.31 10.82
C SER A 239 -13.35 -19.63 9.45
N GLN A 240 -13.18 -18.30 9.42
CA GLN A 240 -12.92 -17.51 8.22
C GLN A 240 -11.43 -17.32 8.06
N ASN A 241 -10.88 -17.76 6.94
CA ASN A 241 -9.47 -17.62 6.61
C ASN A 241 -9.15 -16.37 5.77
N CYS A 242 -10.13 -15.49 5.52
CA CYS A 242 -9.95 -14.24 4.80
C CYS A 242 -10.54 -13.07 5.60
N THR A 243 -9.71 -12.07 5.84
CA THR A 243 -10.08 -10.83 6.54
C THR A 243 -9.75 -9.63 5.67
N THR A 244 -10.73 -8.75 5.47
CA THR A 244 -10.50 -7.42 4.90
C THR A 244 -10.35 -6.41 6.02
N LYS A 245 -9.39 -5.50 5.91
CA LYS A 245 -9.17 -4.39 6.84
C LYS A 245 -8.92 -3.10 6.08
N ILE A 246 -9.54 -2.02 6.54
CA ILE A 246 -9.19 -0.67 6.09
C ILE A 246 -7.93 -0.22 6.83
N ILE A 247 -6.93 0.17 6.08
CA ILE A 247 -5.68 0.75 6.60
C ILE A 247 -5.77 2.26 6.40
N CYS A 248 -6.24 2.96 7.41
CA CYS A 248 -6.53 4.40 7.38
C CYS A 248 -6.12 5.07 8.70
N SER A 249 -5.97 6.39 8.67
CA SER A 249 -5.67 7.17 9.87
C SER A 249 -6.92 7.50 10.69
N GLU A 250 -8.09 7.47 10.05
CA GLU A 250 -9.38 7.95 10.56
C GLU A 250 -9.42 9.48 10.81
N GLU A 251 -8.43 10.18 10.24
CA GLU A 251 -8.34 11.64 10.25
C GLU A 251 -8.58 12.18 8.83
N GLU A 252 -9.74 12.77 8.61
CA GLU A 252 -10.08 13.38 7.34
C GLU A 252 -9.47 14.77 7.23
N CYS A 253 -8.85 15.05 6.08
CA CYS A 253 -8.26 16.35 5.82
C CYS A 253 -8.58 16.84 4.41
N SER A 254 -8.98 18.11 4.30
CA SER A 254 -9.17 18.77 3.01
C SER A 254 -7.84 19.29 2.45
N ILE A 255 -7.79 19.49 1.12
CA ILE A 255 -6.59 20.07 0.50
C ILE A 255 -6.30 21.46 1.05
N SER A 256 -7.35 22.27 1.34
CA SER A 256 -7.18 23.60 1.96
C SER A 256 -6.53 23.52 3.34
N GLN A 257 -6.88 22.52 4.17
CA GLN A 257 -6.22 22.31 5.46
C GLN A 257 -4.76 21.88 5.30
N ILE A 258 -4.46 21.00 4.33
CA ILE A 258 -3.08 20.59 4.01
C ILE A 258 -2.23 21.81 3.62
N LEU A 259 -2.77 22.69 2.78
CA LEU A 259 -2.08 23.93 2.39
C LEU A 259 -1.85 24.85 3.58
N SER A 260 -2.82 24.93 4.52
CA SER A 260 -2.64 25.66 5.78
C SER A 260 -1.52 25.07 6.64
N TYR A 261 -1.45 23.75 6.77
CA TYR A 261 -0.38 23.08 7.50
C TYR A 261 1.00 23.37 6.86
N LEU A 262 1.11 23.27 5.54
CA LEU A 262 2.36 23.58 4.85
C LEU A 262 2.77 25.05 5.01
N LYS A 263 1.82 25.98 5.02
CA LYS A 263 2.09 27.40 5.28
C LYS A 263 2.67 27.64 6.68
N HIS A 264 2.36 26.81 7.68
CA HIS A 264 2.96 26.89 9.01
C HIS A 264 4.32 26.18 9.10
N LEU A 265 4.53 25.15 8.27
CA LEU A 265 5.76 24.37 8.30
C LEU A 265 6.89 24.94 7.44
N THR A 266 6.55 25.79 6.46
CA THR A 266 7.54 26.34 5.52
C THR A 266 7.45 27.85 5.42
N SER A 267 8.56 28.51 5.08
CA SER A 267 8.58 29.95 4.80
C SER A 267 7.94 30.30 3.45
N HIS A 268 7.83 29.32 2.56
CA HIS A 268 7.31 29.49 1.20
C HIS A 268 6.25 28.45 0.94
N PRO A 269 4.95 28.83 0.92
CA PRO A 269 3.88 27.88 0.64
C PRO A 269 4.00 27.30 -0.78
N PRO A 270 3.44 26.11 -1.04
CA PRO A 270 3.46 25.51 -2.37
C PRO A 270 2.73 26.40 -3.38
N LEU A 271 3.28 26.49 -4.58
CA LEU A 271 2.66 27.18 -5.69
C LEU A 271 1.70 26.23 -6.39
N ILE A 272 0.40 26.55 -6.41
CA ILE A 272 -0.62 25.70 -6.99
C ILE A 272 -1.37 26.40 -8.10
N SER A 273 -1.76 25.65 -9.13
CA SER A 273 -2.70 26.08 -10.17
C SER A 273 -3.85 25.08 -10.23
N HIS A 274 -5.02 25.57 -10.68
CA HIS A 274 -6.26 24.79 -10.76
C HIS A 274 -6.75 24.74 -12.21
N PRO A 275 -6.13 23.92 -13.08
CA PRO A 275 -6.64 23.73 -14.42
C PRO A 275 -7.96 22.92 -14.37
N GLU A 276 -8.90 23.26 -15.23
CA GLU A 276 -10.10 22.46 -15.39
C GLU A 276 -9.76 21.06 -15.91
N ASN A 277 -10.31 20.05 -15.25
CA ASN A 277 -10.13 18.65 -15.65
C ASN A 277 -11.43 17.88 -15.45
N LEU A 278 -12.05 17.48 -16.55
CA LEU A 278 -13.32 16.73 -16.55
C LEU A 278 -13.22 15.39 -15.81
N ILE A 279 -12.08 14.70 -15.88
CA ILE A 279 -11.89 13.41 -15.18
C ILE A 279 -11.81 13.64 -13.66
N ALA A 280 -11.18 14.71 -13.23
CA ALA A 280 -11.08 15.05 -11.81
C ALA A 280 -12.42 15.45 -11.21
N SER A 281 -13.32 16.05 -11.99
CA SER A 281 -14.66 16.41 -11.54
C SER A 281 -15.53 15.20 -11.18
N GLN A 282 -15.19 14.01 -11.68
CA GLN A 282 -15.89 12.75 -11.40
C GLN A 282 -15.43 12.09 -10.09
N GLN A 283 -14.32 12.56 -9.50
CA GLN A 283 -13.86 12.02 -8.23
C GLN A 283 -14.80 12.45 -7.08
N PRO A 284 -15.05 11.56 -6.10
CA PRO A 284 -15.88 11.89 -4.95
C PRO A 284 -15.28 13.08 -4.19
N LYS A 285 -16.13 13.96 -3.69
CA LYS A 285 -15.70 15.11 -2.86
C LYS A 285 -15.11 14.63 -1.54
N GLU A 286 -15.67 13.55 -0.98
CA GLU A 286 -15.31 13.02 0.33
C GLU A 286 -15.09 11.51 0.25
N LEU A 287 -14.13 11.01 1.01
CA LEU A 287 -13.96 9.61 1.33
C LEU A 287 -13.57 9.54 2.81
N ILE A 288 -14.51 9.08 3.62
CA ILE A 288 -14.42 9.02 5.08
C ILE A 288 -14.40 7.56 5.50
N PHE A 289 -13.31 7.12 6.11
CA PHE A 289 -13.13 5.73 6.52
C PHE A 289 -13.15 5.57 8.03
N ARG A 290 -13.74 4.45 8.50
CA ARG A 290 -13.63 3.97 9.88
C ARG A 290 -13.39 2.47 9.85
N SER A 291 -12.34 2.02 10.53
CA SER A 291 -11.99 0.61 10.56
C SER A 291 -12.62 -0.08 11.76
N GLU A 292 -13.44 -1.09 11.51
CA GLU A 292 -14.14 -1.88 12.52
C GLU A 292 -13.53 -3.29 12.69
N CYS A 293 -12.67 -3.72 11.76
CA CYS A 293 -12.01 -5.01 11.80
C CYS A 293 -10.61 -4.91 12.41
N LEU A 294 -10.22 -5.90 13.22
CA LEU A 294 -8.88 -5.99 13.82
C LEU A 294 -8.47 -4.67 14.51
N VAL A 295 -9.40 -4.10 15.28
CA VAL A 295 -9.19 -2.83 16.00
C VAL A 295 -8.02 -2.98 16.97
N SER A 296 -7.14 -1.99 17.02
CA SER A 296 -6.01 -1.93 17.93
C SER A 296 -6.00 -0.60 18.67
N SER A 297 -5.31 -0.55 19.81
CA SER A 297 -5.06 0.71 20.54
C SER A 297 -4.00 1.61 19.87
N PHE A 298 -3.47 1.19 18.73
CA PHE A 298 -2.51 1.98 17.97
C PHE A 298 -3.18 3.22 17.42
N LYS A 299 -2.54 4.37 17.65
CA LYS A 299 -2.96 5.66 17.07
C LYS A 299 -1.96 6.07 16.01
N CYS A 300 -2.47 6.41 14.83
CA CYS A 300 -1.66 7.03 13.79
C CYS A 300 -1.17 8.41 14.24
N ARG A 301 -0.02 8.82 13.72
CA ARG A 301 0.47 10.20 13.91
C ARG A 301 -0.50 11.19 13.27
N PRO A 302 -0.69 12.38 13.87
CA PRO A 302 -1.43 13.46 13.25
C PRO A 302 -0.84 13.84 11.87
N LEU A 303 -1.69 14.20 10.92
CA LEU A 303 -1.24 14.54 9.56
C LEU A 303 -0.19 15.66 9.55
N PHE A 304 -0.33 16.64 10.45
CA PHE A 304 0.63 17.74 10.58
C PHE A 304 2.07 17.24 10.90
N GLU A 305 2.20 16.29 11.82
CA GLU A 305 3.50 15.69 12.16
C GLU A 305 4.09 14.89 11.00
N GLY A 306 3.26 14.09 10.33
CA GLY A 306 3.69 13.32 9.16
C GLY A 306 4.09 14.19 7.96
N LEU A 307 3.43 15.34 7.77
CA LEU A 307 3.82 16.34 6.77
C LEU A 307 5.18 16.97 7.11
N ASN A 308 5.42 17.29 8.37
CA ASN A 308 6.70 17.81 8.82
C ASN A 308 7.84 16.80 8.57
N GLU A 309 7.65 15.52 8.90
CA GLU A 309 8.63 14.47 8.59
C GLU A 309 8.91 14.36 7.09
N LEU A 310 7.85 14.39 6.27
CA LEU A 310 7.97 14.33 4.81
C LEU A 310 8.75 15.52 4.26
N LEU A 311 8.44 16.73 4.76
CA LEU A 311 9.12 17.96 4.37
C LEU A 311 10.62 17.91 4.72
N CYS A 312 10.95 17.57 5.97
CA CYS A 312 12.34 17.43 6.42
C CYS A 312 13.11 16.37 5.60
N ALA A 313 12.46 15.26 5.23
CA ALA A 313 13.09 14.25 4.39
C ALA A 313 13.39 14.77 2.98
N GLN A 314 12.49 15.57 2.39
CA GLN A 314 12.71 16.19 1.08
C GLN A 314 13.73 17.35 1.13
N GLU A 315 13.73 18.14 2.20
CA GLU A 315 14.77 19.16 2.42
C GLU A 315 16.17 18.55 2.45
N LYS A 316 16.32 17.43 3.14
CA LYS A 316 17.59 16.68 3.14
C LYS A 316 17.95 16.18 1.75
N GLN A 317 16.99 15.69 0.95
CA GLN A 317 17.23 15.32 -0.44
C GLN A 317 17.64 16.52 -1.28
N LEU A 318 17.02 17.69 -1.07
CA LEU A 318 17.38 18.93 -1.78
C LEU A 318 18.83 19.35 -1.46
N GLN A 319 19.21 19.33 -0.17
CA GLN A 319 20.58 19.64 0.26
C GLN A 319 21.64 18.71 -0.34
N LEU A 320 21.26 17.43 -0.57
CA LEU A 320 22.13 16.43 -1.23
C LEU A 320 22.07 16.47 -2.75
N GLY A 321 21.31 17.39 -3.36
CA GLY A 321 21.09 17.46 -4.81
C GLY A 321 20.31 16.28 -5.39
N ALA A 322 19.58 15.54 -4.55
CA ALA A 322 18.86 14.32 -4.93
C ALA A 322 17.33 14.52 -5.08
N LEU A 323 16.81 15.72 -4.77
CA LEU A 323 15.39 16.02 -4.95
C LEU A 323 15.12 16.29 -6.45
N PRO A 324 14.30 15.46 -7.14
CA PRO A 324 14.08 15.63 -8.57
C PRO A 324 13.24 16.89 -8.87
N PHE A 325 13.64 17.65 -9.87
CA PHE A 325 12.83 18.73 -10.40
C PHE A 325 11.59 18.17 -11.11
N PRO A 326 10.44 18.87 -11.05
CA PRO A 326 9.28 18.49 -11.85
C PRO A 326 9.65 18.47 -13.33
N GLN A 327 9.23 17.42 -14.06
CA GLN A 327 9.30 17.44 -15.51
C GLN A 327 8.38 18.56 -16.01
N ALA A 328 8.84 19.35 -16.96
CA ALA A 328 7.99 20.35 -17.63
C ALA A 328 6.78 19.62 -18.23
N VAL A 329 5.58 20.06 -17.84
CA VAL A 329 4.30 19.56 -18.35
C VAL A 329 4.02 20.12 -19.74
#